data_2dfb860510236b3f3be49324e61fb5e0
#
_entry.id   2dfb860510236b3f3be49324e61fb5e0
#
_cell.length_a   1.000
_cell.length_b   1.000
_cell.length_c   1.000
_cell.angle_alpha   90.00
_cell.angle_beta   90.00
_cell.angle_gamma   90.00
#
_symmetry.space_group_name_H-M   'P 1'
#
loop_
_entity.id
_entity.type
_entity.pdbx_description
1 polymer ?
#
loop_
_entity_poly.entity_id
_entity_poly.type
_entity_poly.pdbx_seq_one_letter_code
_entity_poly.pdbx_strand_id
1 'polypeptide(L)'
;MKNNTINDLTQLEILRSLEITENLIEKALIKENIHPPNVEIIAMPDLGLANNYMRMKGGFFTGMYASWESEIPFIPVDATVNSCGVSVFLLNTGISFSEFKSRVLSAKFKLKNSSYNWNYERGNHFISVCQLNNGLYCVIMHSSADEYKRSIPNKSLYPEESVWYYNNLHIVASDDGNRFLRYLTGKEAEYFSEIAVSLKDINHFRMKYMADLLFHDVLDKELLYVPHYGMPTTNSIAIGCSWSKKYAVLLTAPGRDIYIVKSIHTNDNAQWLMPHGLGTIIDLPCISFKKKQLIINKQLISSDTDIANLSGKKIRFTDSNFEDYQHSLNRILKKCNATIELTARPLFSINKDGFKIFNVKKEDFQ
;
A
#
# COMPACT_ATOMS: atom_id res chain seq x y z
N MET A 1 8.42 3.74 19.06
CA MET A 1 8.03 4.21 17.70
C MET A 1 9.12 5.07 17.07
N LYS A 2 9.42 4.87 15.77
CA LYS A 2 10.34 5.71 14.98
C LYS A 2 9.55 6.64 14.05
N ASN A 3 9.84 7.95 14.08
CA ASN A 3 9.15 8.96 13.29
C ASN A 3 10.02 9.45 12.11
N ASN A 4 9.68 9.00 10.89
CA ASN A 4 10.29 9.47 9.64
C ASN A 4 9.37 10.38 8.82
N THR A 5 8.27 10.87 9.41
CA THR A 5 7.29 11.72 8.72
C THR A 5 7.88 13.08 8.33
N ILE A 6 7.16 13.78 7.47
CA ILE A 6 7.47 15.18 7.12
C ILE A 6 6.85 16.18 8.10
N ASN A 7 6.19 15.68 9.16
CA ASN A 7 5.63 16.44 10.27
C ASN A 7 4.57 17.49 9.84
N ASP A 8 3.67 17.14 8.91
CA ASP A 8 2.48 17.96 8.71
C ASP A 8 1.47 17.74 9.86
N LEU A 9 0.49 18.63 9.94
CA LEU A 9 -0.48 18.61 11.05
C LEU A 9 -1.27 17.30 11.13
N THR A 10 -1.59 16.72 9.98
CA THR A 10 -2.30 15.43 9.92
C THR A 10 -1.43 14.32 10.45
N GLN A 11 -0.17 14.28 10.05
CA GLN A 11 0.79 13.28 10.49
C GLN A 11 1.02 13.35 12.00
N LEU A 12 1.11 14.56 12.57
CA LEU A 12 1.28 14.72 14.03
C LEU A 12 0.13 14.11 14.83
N GLU A 13 -1.11 14.25 14.35
CA GLU A 13 -2.27 13.61 15.01
C GLU A 13 -2.29 12.07 14.82
N ILE A 14 -1.90 11.60 13.63
CA ILE A 14 -1.79 10.16 13.38
C ILE A 14 -0.68 9.53 14.24
N LEU A 15 0.45 10.20 14.44
CA LEU A 15 1.54 9.70 15.26
C LEU A 15 1.09 9.35 16.68
N ARG A 16 0.27 10.21 17.32
CA ARG A 16 -0.32 9.92 18.64
C ARG A 16 -1.18 8.65 18.61
N SER A 17 -1.94 8.46 17.54
CA SER A 17 -2.74 7.26 17.37
C SER A 17 -1.89 6.01 17.14
N LEU A 18 -0.72 6.14 16.49
CA LEU A 18 0.23 5.04 16.32
C LEU A 18 0.88 4.63 17.64
N GLU A 19 1.15 5.58 18.55
CA GLU A 19 1.64 5.27 19.92
C GLU A 19 0.63 4.40 20.67
N ILE A 20 -0.66 4.69 20.57
CA ILE A 20 -1.71 3.84 21.15
C ILE A 20 -1.70 2.44 20.50
N THR A 21 -1.48 2.36 19.19
CA THR A 21 -1.44 1.07 18.48
C THR A 21 -0.23 0.23 18.92
N GLU A 22 0.95 0.85 19.07
CA GLU A 22 2.15 0.20 19.60
C GLU A 22 1.88 -0.38 21.00
N ASN A 23 1.35 0.43 21.90
CA ASN A 23 0.96 0.00 23.25
C ASN A 23 -0.07 -1.14 23.26
N LEU A 24 -1.04 -1.13 22.32
CA LEU A 24 -2.03 -2.20 22.21
C LEU A 24 -1.42 -3.52 21.73
N ILE A 25 -0.44 -3.48 20.82
CA ILE A 25 0.32 -4.67 20.39
C ILE A 25 1.14 -5.19 21.58
N GLU A 26 1.84 -4.33 22.31
CA GLU A 26 2.58 -4.70 23.52
C GLU A 26 1.69 -5.36 24.57
N LYS A 27 0.53 -4.75 24.87
CA LYS A 27 -0.47 -5.34 25.79
C LYS A 27 -0.97 -6.70 25.33
N ALA A 28 -1.18 -6.87 24.02
CA ALA A 28 -1.60 -8.16 23.48
C ALA A 28 -0.51 -9.23 23.70
N LEU A 29 0.76 -8.90 23.42
CA LEU A 29 1.89 -9.79 23.64
C LEU A 29 2.06 -10.15 25.13
N ILE A 30 1.96 -9.17 26.03
CA ILE A 30 1.99 -9.40 27.48
C ILE A 30 0.89 -10.35 27.94
N LYS A 31 -0.34 -10.18 27.40
CA LYS A 31 -1.47 -11.06 27.70
C LYS A 31 -1.20 -12.51 27.27
N GLU A 32 -0.40 -12.71 26.25
CA GLU A 32 0.04 -14.02 25.76
C GLU A 32 1.34 -14.51 26.43
N ASN A 33 1.75 -13.89 27.56
CA ASN A 33 2.95 -14.22 28.36
C ASN A 33 4.27 -13.99 27.64
N ILE A 34 4.33 -13.08 26.68
CA ILE A 34 5.57 -12.69 26.00
C ILE A 34 6.19 -11.50 26.73
N HIS A 35 7.37 -11.70 27.32
CA HIS A 35 8.06 -10.72 28.16
C HIS A 35 9.57 -10.73 27.92
N PRO A 36 10.21 -9.55 27.74
CA PRO A 36 9.58 -8.25 27.51
C PRO A 36 8.98 -8.19 26.10
N PRO A 37 7.86 -7.48 25.90
CA PRO A 37 7.36 -7.25 24.56
C PRO A 37 8.36 -6.37 23.80
N ASN A 38 8.67 -6.73 22.56
CA ASN A 38 9.47 -5.90 21.66
C ASN A 38 8.63 -5.60 20.42
N VAL A 39 8.13 -4.37 20.37
CA VAL A 39 7.30 -3.86 19.28
C VAL A 39 7.96 -2.62 18.71
N GLU A 40 8.02 -2.52 17.40
CA GLU A 40 8.49 -1.32 16.73
C GLU A 40 7.48 -0.87 15.68
N ILE A 41 7.03 0.37 15.77
CA ILE A 41 6.28 1.04 14.70
C ILE A 41 7.17 2.13 14.07
N ILE A 42 7.24 2.13 12.75
CA ILE A 42 7.95 3.14 11.95
C ILE A 42 6.93 3.88 11.10
N ALA A 43 6.78 5.17 11.35
CA ALA A 43 5.96 6.07 10.56
C ALA A 43 6.77 6.62 9.37
N MET A 44 6.24 6.50 8.15
CA MET A 44 6.90 6.88 6.92
C MET A 44 6.58 8.33 6.50
N PRO A 45 7.35 8.92 5.58
CA PRO A 45 7.11 10.29 5.10
C PRO A 45 5.73 10.51 4.47
N ASP A 46 5.10 9.48 3.93
CA ASP A 46 3.76 9.50 3.34
C ASP A 46 2.67 9.00 4.29
N LEU A 47 2.94 9.04 5.62
CA LEU A 47 1.97 8.65 6.64
C LEU A 47 0.64 9.38 6.45
N GLY A 48 -0.45 8.60 6.41
CA GLY A 48 -1.77 9.11 6.12
C GLY A 48 -2.95 8.26 6.57
N LEU A 49 -4.12 8.90 6.64
CA LEU A 49 -5.35 8.22 6.99
C LEU A 49 -5.68 7.13 5.97
N ALA A 50 -6.17 6.00 6.46
CA ALA A 50 -6.66 4.94 5.60
C ALA A 50 -8.12 5.18 5.22
N ASN A 51 -8.48 4.89 3.96
CA ASN A 51 -9.87 4.86 3.53
C ASN A 51 -10.51 3.47 3.82
N ASN A 52 -10.31 2.95 5.03
CA ASN A 52 -10.86 1.67 5.47
C ASN A 52 -11.19 1.74 6.95
N TYR A 53 -12.46 1.47 7.28
CA TYR A 53 -12.98 1.55 8.65
C TYR A 53 -12.21 0.67 9.64
N MET A 54 -12.01 -0.61 9.31
CA MET A 54 -11.36 -1.56 10.24
C MET A 54 -9.91 -1.18 10.50
N ARG A 55 -9.18 -0.77 9.46
CA ARG A 55 -7.82 -0.28 9.60
C ARG A 55 -7.73 0.95 10.50
N MET A 56 -8.60 1.92 10.27
CA MET A 56 -8.63 3.15 11.07
C MET A 56 -8.96 2.85 12.52
N LYS A 57 -9.94 1.99 12.76
CA LYS A 57 -10.36 1.59 14.11
C LYS A 57 -9.27 0.81 14.84
N GLY A 58 -8.54 -0.06 14.13
CA GLY A 58 -7.40 -0.80 14.67
C GLY A 58 -6.11 0.03 14.77
N GLY A 59 -6.10 1.28 14.25
CA GLY A 59 -4.93 2.15 14.27
C GLY A 59 -3.88 1.82 13.21
N PHE A 60 -4.28 1.17 12.10
CA PHE A 60 -3.40 0.82 10.99
C PHE A 60 -3.53 1.82 9.84
N PHE A 61 -2.62 2.76 9.79
CA PHE A 61 -2.62 3.87 8.82
C PHE A 61 -1.82 3.52 7.55
N THR A 62 -1.96 4.32 6.51
CA THR A 62 -1.10 4.21 5.32
C THR A 62 0.22 4.93 5.59
N GLY A 63 1.35 4.38 5.09
CA GLY A 63 2.67 4.92 5.39
C GLY A 63 3.20 4.49 6.75
N MET A 64 2.93 3.24 7.16
CA MET A 64 3.50 2.68 8.39
C MET A 64 4.07 1.28 8.17
N TYR A 65 5.03 0.95 9.01
CA TYR A 65 5.54 -0.40 9.21
C TYR A 65 5.43 -0.74 10.70
N ALA A 66 5.00 -1.95 11.01
CA ALA A 66 4.98 -2.48 12.36
C ALA A 66 5.66 -3.85 12.38
N SER A 67 6.47 -4.09 13.41
CA SER A 67 7.08 -5.40 13.69
C SER A 67 7.02 -5.70 15.17
N TRP A 68 7.05 -6.98 15.49
CA TRP A 68 7.04 -7.49 16.86
C TRP A 68 7.88 -8.75 16.95
N GLU A 69 8.43 -8.98 18.13
CA GLU A 69 9.08 -10.24 18.46
C GLU A 69 8.11 -11.11 19.27
N SER A 70 7.98 -12.37 18.87
CA SER A 70 7.11 -13.33 19.53
C SER A 70 7.61 -14.74 19.28
N GLU A 71 7.69 -15.53 20.35
CA GLU A 71 8.03 -16.95 20.29
C GLU A 71 6.84 -17.80 19.81
N ILE A 72 5.63 -17.28 19.94
CA ILE A 72 4.42 -17.92 19.42
C ILE A 72 3.88 -17.14 18.21
N PRO A 73 3.21 -17.79 17.26
CA PRO A 73 2.52 -17.09 16.19
C PRO A 73 1.53 -16.08 16.74
N PHE A 74 1.62 -14.84 16.27
CA PHE A 74 0.78 -13.71 16.69
C PHE A 74 0.55 -12.78 15.50
N ILE A 75 -0.68 -12.32 15.27
CA ILE A 75 -1.01 -11.39 14.19
C ILE A 75 -2.15 -10.43 14.56
N PRO A 76 -1.94 -9.09 14.48
CA PRO A 76 -3.02 -8.12 14.49
C PRO A 76 -3.81 -8.20 13.18
N VAL A 77 -5.09 -8.55 13.24
CA VAL A 77 -5.89 -8.83 12.02
C VAL A 77 -6.48 -7.58 11.36
N ASP A 78 -6.61 -6.48 12.10
CA ASP A 78 -7.25 -5.25 11.62
C ASP A 78 -6.41 -4.47 10.59
N ALA A 79 -5.16 -4.84 10.39
CA ALA A 79 -4.30 -4.30 9.34
C ALA A 79 -4.82 -4.56 7.91
N THR A 80 -5.74 -5.53 7.75
CA THR A 80 -6.40 -5.90 6.49
C THR A 80 -5.43 -6.01 5.30
N VAL A 81 -4.39 -6.81 5.43
CA VAL A 81 -3.32 -6.99 4.45
C VAL A 81 -3.85 -7.26 3.04
N ASN A 82 -3.55 -6.42 2.06
CA ASN A 82 -4.04 -6.52 0.67
C ASN A 82 -2.99 -6.99 -0.33
N SER A 83 -1.72 -6.95 0.04
CA SER A 83 -0.56 -7.29 -0.78
C SER A 83 -0.48 -6.51 -2.10
N CYS A 84 -0.63 -5.18 -2.00
CA CYS A 84 -0.37 -4.28 -3.11
C CYS A 84 1.13 -4.26 -3.44
N GLY A 85 1.42 -4.13 -4.73
CA GLY A 85 2.77 -3.99 -5.23
C GLY A 85 2.81 -3.32 -6.59
N VAL A 86 4.01 -2.92 -7.00
CA VAL A 86 4.30 -2.34 -8.30
C VAL A 86 5.33 -3.19 -9.02
N SER A 87 5.07 -3.55 -10.27
CA SER A 87 6.08 -4.10 -11.19
C SER A 87 6.39 -3.08 -12.28
N VAL A 88 7.64 -3.01 -12.66
CA VAL A 88 8.14 -2.24 -13.79
C VAL A 88 8.76 -3.20 -14.80
N PHE A 89 8.24 -3.21 -16.02
CA PHE A 89 8.74 -4.03 -17.12
C PHE A 89 9.29 -3.12 -18.23
N LEU A 90 10.47 -3.42 -18.74
CA LEU A 90 11.03 -2.75 -19.90
C LEU A 90 10.38 -3.28 -21.18
N LEU A 91 10.22 -2.39 -22.15
CA LEU A 91 9.75 -2.72 -23.50
C LEU A 91 10.87 -2.44 -24.50
N ASN A 92 11.00 -3.32 -25.50
CA ASN A 92 11.98 -3.17 -26.58
C ASN A 92 11.64 -1.98 -27.49
N THR A 93 10.35 -1.64 -27.58
CA THR A 93 9.86 -0.52 -28.38
C THR A 93 8.63 0.11 -27.74
N GLY A 94 8.32 1.35 -28.12
CA GLY A 94 7.05 1.98 -27.78
C GLY A 94 5.88 1.35 -28.55
N ILE A 95 4.69 1.48 -27.99
CA ILE A 95 3.44 1.09 -28.64
C ILE A 95 2.52 2.30 -28.75
N SER A 96 1.60 2.31 -29.70
CA SER A 96 0.59 3.35 -29.84
C SER A 96 -0.54 3.20 -28.81
N PHE A 97 -1.29 4.27 -28.58
CA PHE A 97 -2.48 4.22 -27.71
C PHE A 97 -3.55 3.26 -28.25
N SER A 98 -3.78 3.24 -29.56
CA SER A 98 -4.74 2.33 -30.19
C SER A 98 -4.36 0.86 -29.99
N GLU A 99 -3.07 0.56 -30.12
CA GLU A 99 -2.52 -0.76 -29.87
C GLU A 99 -2.67 -1.16 -28.40
N PHE A 100 -2.29 -0.27 -27.46
CA PHE A 100 -2.49 -0.51 -26.02
C PHE A 100 -3.95 -0.82 -25.68
N LYS A 101 -4.89 -0.02 -26.21
CA LYS A 101 -6.31 -0.24 -26.00
C LYS A 101 -6.78 -1.60 -26.53
N SER A 102 -6.35 -1.96 -27.75
CA SER A 102 -6.67 -3.25 -28.36
C SER A 102 -6.16 -4.42 -27.53
N ARG A 103 -4.91 -4.35 -27.08
CA ARG A 103 -4.27 -5.37 -26.23
C ARG A 103 -5.01 -5.56 -24.91
N VAL A 104 -5.38 -4.47 -24.24
CA VAL A 104 -6.17 -4.51 -22.98
C VAL A 104 -7.54 -5.17 -23.20
N LEU A 105 -8.26 -4.82 -24.25
CA LEU A 105 -9.57 -5.41 -24.54
C LEU A 105 -9.46 -6.91 -24.85
N SER A 106 -8.44 -7.30 -25.62
CA SER A 106 -8.13 -8.71 -25.91
C SER A 106 -7.78 -9.49 -24.64
N ALA A 107 -6.92 -8.92 -23.78
CA ALA A 107 -6.55 -9.54 -22.51
C ALA A 107 -7.76 -9.77 -21.59
N LYS A 108 -8.62 -8.76 -21.43
CA LYS A 108 -9.88 -8.91 -20.66
C LYS A 108 -10.76 -10.04 -21.17
N PHE A 109 -10.84 -10.22 -22.48
CA PHE A 109 -11.59 -11.32 -23.07
C PHE A 109 -10.96 -12.69 -22.75
N LYS A 110 -9.64 -12.81 -22.91
CA LYS A 110 -8.90 -14.06 -22.63
C LYS A 110 -9.00 -14.45 -21.15
N LEU A 111 -9.02 -13.48 -20.25
CA LEU A 111 -9.09 -13.71 -18.79
C LEU A 111 -10.42 -14.28 -18.30
N LYS A 112 -11.50 -14.20 -19.07
CA LYS A 112 -12.81 -14.78 -18.67
C LYS A 112 -12.75 -16.27 -18.33
N ASN A 113 -11.78 -16.98 -18.91
CA ASN A 113 -11.58 -18.42 -18.72
C ASN A 113 -10.27 -18.73 -17.96
N SER A 114 -9.71 -17.77 -17.24
CA SER A 114 -8.45 -17.86 -16.50
C SER A 114 -8.70 -17.85 -15.01
N SER A 115 -7.76 -18.40 -14.24
CA SER A 115 -7.72 -18.29 -12.77
C SER A 115 -7.37 -16.88 -12.29
N TYR A 116 -6.90 -16.00 -13.18
CA TYR A 116 -6.55 -14.63 -12.85
C TYR A 116 -7.66 -13.66 -13.24
N ASN A 117 -8.01 -12.78 -12.33
CA ASN A 117 -8.99 -11.73 -12.56
C ASN A 117 -8.34 -10.43 -13.04
N TRP A 118 -9.02 -9.75 -13.96
CA TRP A 118 -8.68 -8.37 -14.31
C TRP A 118 -9.02 -7.44 -13.13
N ASN A 119 -8.03 -6.80 -12.52
CA ASN A 119 -8.27 -5.94 -11.37
C ASN A 119 -7.68 -4.52 -11.49
N TYR A 120 -7.33 -4.09 -12.72
CA TYR A 120 -6.72 -2.78 -12.97
C TYR A 120 -7.73 -1.63 -13.12
N GLU A 121 -9.01 -1.89 -12.98
CA GLU A 121 -10.08 -0.89 -13.05
C GLU A 121 -10.81 -0.76 -11.70
N ARG A 122 -10.10 -0.97 -10.60
CA ARG A 122 -10.65 -0.80 -9.25
C ARG A 122 -9.62 -0.18 -8.30
N GLY A 123 -10.11 0.50 -7.27
CA GLY A 123 -9.24 1.13 -6.27
C GLY A 123 -8.28 2.15 -6.90
N ASN A 124 -7.02 2.03 -6.55
CA ASN A 124 -5.90 2.79 -7.10
C ASN A 124 -5.03 1.96 -8.07
N HIS A 125 -5.54 0.83 -8.55
CA HIS A 125 -4.82 -0.03 -9.48
C HIS A 125 -4.75 0.58 -10.88
N PHE A 126 -3.66 0.32 -11.58
CA PHE A 126 -3.46 0.81 -12.93
C PHE A 126 -2.43 0.02 -13.72
N ILE A 127 -2.49 0.15 -15.05
CA ILE A 127 -1.41 -0.15 -15.97
C ILE A 127 -1.07 1.15 -16.68
N SER A 128 0.20 1.55 -16.67
CA SER A 128 0.66 2.75 -17.35
C SER A 128 1.84 2.43 -18.28
N VAL A 129 1.71 2.79 -19.55
CA VAL A 129 2.83 2.79 -20.49
C VAL A 129 3.54 4.13 -20.34
N CYS A 130 4.85 4.07 -20.12
CA CYS A 130 5.67 5.21 -19.77
C CYS A 130 6.92 5.26 -20.67
N GLN A 131 7.50 6.46 -20.78
CA GLN A 131 8.83 6.66 -21.29
C GLN A 131 9.77 7.04 -20.13
N LEU A 132 10.89 6.35 -20.02
CA LEU A 132 11.93 6.66 -19.05
C LEU A 132 12.75 7.87 -19.50
N ASN A 133 13.38 8.55 -18.53
CA ASN A 133 14.26 9.70 -18.81
C ASN A 133 15.51 9.37 -19.64
N ASN A 134 15.86 8.08 -19.78
CA ASN A 134 16.91 7.59 -20.67
C ASN A 134 16.41 7.22 -22.09
N GLY A 135 15.14 7.50 -22.40
CA GLY A 135 14.52 7.25 -23.72
C GLY A 135 13.90 5.86 -23.89
N LEU A 136 14.14 4.91 -22.99
CA LEU A 136 13.53 3.58 -23.05
C LEU A 136 12.03 3.64 -22.71
N TYR A 137 11.29 2.65 -23.21
CA TYR A 137 9.88 2.47 -22.84
C TYR A 137 9.75 1.44 -21.72
N CYS A 138 8.74 1.64 -20.88
CA CYS A 138 8.38 0.67 -19.85
C CYS A 138 6.88 0.64 -19.63
N VAL A 139 6.41 -0.43 -19.02
CA VAL A 139 5.07 -0.51 -18.45
C VAL A 139 5.18 -0.64 -16.93
N ILE A 140 4.40 0.18 -16.23
CA ILE A 140 4.29 0.16 -14.77
C ILE A 140 2.90 -0.36 -14.42
N MET A 141 2.87 -1.42 -13.61
CA MET A 141 1.65 -2.08 -13.19
C MET A 141 1.52 -2.01 -11.67
N HIS A 142 0.40 -1.49 -11.18
CA HIS A 142 0.05 -1.48 -9.76
C HIS A 142 -1.21 -2.29 -9.53
N SER A 143 -1.12 -3.29 -8.67
CA SER A 143 -2.27 -4.14 -8.32
C SER A 143 -2.13 -4.73 -6.91
N SER A 144 -3.16 -5.45 -6.46
CA SER A 144 -3.18 -6.15 -5.16
C SER A 144 -3.70 -7.58 -5.32
N ALA A 145 -3.50 -8.40 -4.33
CA ALA A 145 -4.02 -9.78 -4.25
C ALA A 145 -5.23 -9.90 -3.31
N ASP A 146 -5.94 -8.80 -3.04
CA ASP A 146 -7.01 -8.78 -2.04
C ASP A 146 -8.19 -9.72 -2.36
N GLU A 147 -8.48 -10.01 -3.64
CA GLU A 147 -9.47 -11.00 -4.04
C GLU A 147 -9.14 -12.43 -3.60
N TYR A 148 -7.85 -12.75 -3.46
CA TYR A 148 -7.41 -14.08 -3.02
C TYR A 148 -7.51 -14.28 -1.51
N LYS A 149 -7.79 -13.25 -0.74
CA LYS A 149 -8.02 -13.33 0.72
C LYS A 149 -9.20 -14.25 1.08
N ARG A 150 -10.10 -14.51 0.14
CA ARG A 150 -11.26 -15.41 0.28
C ARG A 150 -11.08 -16.76 -0.42
N SER A 151 -9.91 -17.03 -1.00
CA SER A 151 -9.71 -18.21 -1.87
C SER A 151 -9.72 -19.53 -1.11
N ILE A 152 -9.47 -19.53 0.19
CA ILE A 152 -9.46 -20.74 1.02
C ILE A 152 -10.78 -20.81 1.77
N PRO A 153 -11.60 -21.84 1.53
CA PRO A 153 -12.86 -22.05 2.24
C PRO A 153 -12.66 -22.05 3.76
N ASN A 154 -13.52 -21.32 4.48
CA ASN A 154 -13.49 -21.18 5.94
C ASN A 154 -12.22 -20.55 6.55
N LYS A 155 -11.31 -20.03 5.73
CA LYS A 155 -10.06 -19.37 6.16
C LYS A 155 -9.85 -18.03 5.45
N SER A 156 -10.93 -17.29 5.24
CA SER A 156 -10.85 -15.92 4.72
C SER A 156 -9.99 -15.04 5.63
N LEU A 157 -9.07 -14.26 5.05
CA LEU A 157 -8.32 -13.24 5.79
C LEU A 157 -9.18 -12.02 6.21
N TYR A 158 -10.49 -12.14 6.08
CA TYR A 158 -11.48 -11.29 6.75
C TYR A 158 -12.05 -12.12 7.90
N PRO A 159 -11.61 -11.93 9.16
CA PRO A 159 -11.98 -12.80 10.27
C PRO A 159 -13.48 -12.93 10.47
N GLU A 160 -14.25 -11.90 10.13
CA GLU A 160 -15.71 -11.89 10.23
C GLU A 160 -16.38 -12.87 9.24
N GLU A 161 -15.69 -13.28 8.20
CA GLU A 161 -16.18 -14.21 7.17
C GLU A 161 -15.73 -15.66 7.43
N SER A 162 -14.93 -15.89 8.48
CA SER A 162 -14.40 -17.19 8.86
C SER A 162 -14.81 -17.55 10.29
N VAL A 163 -15.67 -18.54 10.44
CA VAL A 163 -16.08 -19.02 11.77
C VAL A 163 -14.86 -19.45 12.60
N TRP A 164 -13.86 -20.06 11.94
CA TRP A 164 -12.65 -20.51 12.62
C TRP A 164 -11.83 -19.36 13.19
N TYR A 165 -11.56 -18.30 12.41
CA TYR A 165 -10.86 -17.15 12.92
C TYR A 165 -11.71 -16.35 13.91
N TYR A 166 -13.00 -16.16 13.62
CA TYR A 166 -13.90 -15.36 14.45
C TYR A 166 -14.00 -15.89 15.89
N ASN A 167 -14.11 -17.21 16.05
CA ASN A 167 -14.21 -17.85 17.37
C ASN A 167 -12.90 -17.82 18.17
N ASN A 168 -11.78 -17.57 17.50
CA ASN A 168 -10.43 -17.50 18.11
C ASN A 168 -9.86 -16.09 18.15
N LEU A 169 -10.68 -15.06 17.86
CA LEU A 169 -10.24 -13.67 17.97
C LEU A 169 -10.10 -13.26 19.41
N HIS A 170 -8.90 -12.80 19.74
CA HIS A 170 -8.63 -12.13 21.00
C HIS A 170 -8.77 -10.62 20.85
N ILE A 171 -9.07 -9.94 21.95
CA ILE A 171 -9.22 -8.47 21.97
C ILE A 171 -8.49 -7.91 23.18
N VAL A 172 -7.77 -6.82 22.98
CA VAL A 172 -7.26 -5.94 24.04
C VAL A 172 -7.74 -4.52 23.79
N ALA A 173 -7.96 -3.78 24.88
CA ALA A 173 -8.40 -2.39 24.82
C ALA A 173 -7.33 -1.45 25.36
N SER A 174 -7.36 -0.19 24.92
CA SER A 174 -6.61 0.91 25.53
C SER A 174 -7.12 1.19 26.95
N ASP A 175 -6.31 1.87 27.77
CA ASP A 175 -6.65 2.14 29.17
C ASP A 175 -7.95 2.95 29.33
N ASP A 176 -8.22 3.84 28.38
CA ASP A 176 -9.43 4.64 28.32
C ASP A 176 -10.64 3.92 27.68
N GLY A 177 -10.43 2.67 27.20
CA GLY A 177 -11.46 1.86 26.55
C GLY A 177 -11.90 2.34 25.16
N ASN A 178 -11.32 3.42 24.62
CA ASN A 178 -11.75 4.02 23.36
C ASN A 178 -11.23 3.29 22.12
N ARG A 179 -10.10 2.59 22.25
CA ARG A 179 -9.44 1.84 21.20
C ARG A 179 -9.31 0.37 21.56
N PHE A 180 -9.29 -0.47 20.56
CA PHE A 180 -9.03 -1.90 20.76
C PHE A 180 -8.22 -2.47 19.58
N LEU A 181 -7.50 -3.54 19.85
CA LEU A 181 -6.80 -4.36 18.89
C LEU A 181 -7.40 -5.75 18.89
N ARG A 182 -7.74 -6.28 17.72
CA ARG A 182 -8.10 -7.67 17.51
C ARG A 182 -6.89 -8.42 16.97
N TYR A 183 -6.65 -9.61 17.49
CA TYR A 183 -5.51 -10.41 17.11
C TYR A 183 -5.82 -11.92 17.19
N LEU A 184 -4.99 -12.70 16.52
CA LEU A 184 -4.97 -14.16 16.58
C LEU A 184 -3.63 -14.60 17.17
N THR A 185 -3.61 -15.81 17.77
CA THR A 185 -2.41 -16.47 18.28
C THR A 185 -2.40 -17.94 17.86
N GLY A 186 -1.26 -18.62 18.09
CA GLY A 186 -1.15 -20.06 17.85
C GLY A 186 -1.41 -20.43 16.38
N LYS A 187 -2.08 -21.55 16.17
CA LYS A 187 -2.33 -22.12 14.81
C LYS A 187 -3.12 -21.20 13.91
N GLU A 188 -4.05 -20.43 14.45
CA GLU A 188 -4.86 -19.49 13.70
C GLU A 188 -4.00 -18.34 13.16
N ALA A 189 -3.11 -17.81 14.00
CA ALA A 189 -2.16 -16.78 13.60
C ALA A 189 -1.14 -17.30 12.58
N GLU A 190 -0.61 -18.49 12.77
CA GLU A 190 0.32 -19.14 11.84
C GLU A 190 -0.29 -19.25 10.44
N TYR A 191 -1.46 -19.87 10.32
CA TYR A 191 -2.18 -20.01 9.06
C TYR A 191 -2.53 -18.66 8.41
N PHE A 192 -3.02 -17.72 9.21
CA PHE A 192 -3.33 -16.39 8.71
C PHE A 192 -2.10 -15.71 8.13
N SER A 193 -0.99 -15.76 8.86
CA SER A 193 0.26 -15.12 8.47
C SER A 193 0.88 -15.78 7.23
N GLU A 194 0.88 -17.10 7.13
CA GLU A 194 1.37 -17.84 5.96
C GLU A 194 0.62 -17.44 4.69
N ILE A 195 -0.72 -17.43 4.75
CA ILE A 195 -1.54 -16.99 3.61
C ILE A 195 -1.23 -15.52 3.28
N ALA A 196 -1.21 -14.64 4.29
CA ALA A 196 -0.98 -13.22 4.10
C ALA A 196 0.40 -12.92 3.50
N VAL A 197 1.45 -13.63 3.93
CA VAL A 197 2.81 -13.52 3.37
C VAL A 197 2.84 -13.99 1.90
N SER A 198 2.13 -15.07 1.57
CA SER A 198 2.13 -15.61 0.20
C SER A 198 1.42 -14.72 -0.82
N LEU A 199 0.50 -13.87 -0.40
CA LEU A 199 -0.28 -13.02 -1.31
C LEU A 199 0.59 -12.08 -2.16
N LYS A 200 1.77 -11.65 -1.67
CA LYS A 200 2.70 -10.81 -2.43
C LYS A 200 3.23 -11.54 -3.67
N ASP A 201 3.52 -12.84 -3.52
CA ASP A 201 4.05 -13.65 -4.61
C ASP A 201 2.94 -13.95 -5.63
N ILE A 202 1.72 -14.22 -5.17
CA ILE A 202 0.54 -14.37 -6.02
C ILE A 202 0.31 -13.10 -6.85
N ASN A 203 0.39 -11.93 -6.22
CA ASN A 203 0.26 -10.65 -6.93
C ASN A 203 1.38 -10.44 -7.97
N HIS A 204 2.61 -10.77 -7.62
CA HIS A 204 3.76 -10.67 -8.51
C HIS A 204 3.61 -11.60 -9.73
N PHE A 205 3.29 -12.88 -9.52
CA PHE A 205 3.04 -13.84 -10.61
C PHE A 205 1.92 -13.38 -11.54
N ARG A 206 0.82 -12.83 -10.98
CA ARG A 206 -0.25 -12.27 -11.79
C ARG A 206 0.22 -11.09 -12.63
N MET A 207 1.01 -10.16 -12.06
CA MET A 207 1.52 -9.02 -12.84
C MET A 207 2.44 -9.48 -13.97
N LYS A 208 3.31 -10.48 -13.75
CA LYS A 208 4.11 -11.11 -14.81
C LYS A 208 3.24 -11.72 -15.90
N TYR A 209 2.24 -12.50 -15.52
CA TYR A 209 1.30 -13.09 -16.48
C TYR A 209 0.56 -12.00 -17.29
N MET A 210 0.14 -10.92 -16.65
CA MET A 210 -0.53 -9.81 -17.34
C MET A 210 0.43 -9.06 -18.26
N ALA A 211 1.67 -8.85 -17.86
CA ALA A 211 2.68 -8.21 -18.70
C ALA A 211 2.95 -9.04 -19.96
N ASP A 212 3.11 -10.34 -19.81
CA ASP A 212 3.26 -11.26 -20.95
C ASP A 212 2.01 -11.26 -21.84
N LEU A 213 0.82 -11.37 -21.26
CA LEU A 213 -0.44 -11.37 -22.00
C LEU A 213 -0.68 -10.10 -22.84
N LEU A 214 -0.20 -8.95 -22.32
CA LEU A 214 -0.41 -7.64 -22.95
C LEU A 214 0.72 -7.23 -23.90
N PHE A 215 1.96 -7.65 -23.62
CA PHE A 215 3.14 -7.06 -24.23
C PHE A 215 4.17 -8.09 -24.72
N HIS A 216 3.85 -9.38 -24.78
CA HIS A 216 4.80 -10.47 -25.06
C HIS A 216 5.76 -10.21 -26.24
N ASP A 217 5.26 -9.59 -27.33
CA ASP A 217 6.00 -9.29 -28.56
C ASP A 217 6.96 -8.11 -28.44
N VAL A 218 6.75 -7.24 -27.44
CA VAL A 218 7.57 -6.06 -27.16
C VAL A 218 8.16 -6.07 -25.75
N LEU A 219 7.83 -7.08 -24.93
CA LEU A 219 8.34 -7.21 -23.57
C LEU A 219 9.81 -7.62 -23.59
N ASP A 220 10.68 -6.86 -22.92
CA ASP A 220 12.09 -7.20 -22.74
C ASP A 220 12.27 -8.01 -21.46
N LYS A 221 12.13 -7.36 -20.30
CA LYS A 221 12.33 -7.97 -19.00
C LYS A 221 11.64 -7.20 -17.90
N GLU A 222 11.42 -7.87 -16.77
CA GLU A 222 11.08 -7.18 -15.53
C GLU A 222 12.32 -6.46 -14.97
N LEU A 223 12.20 -5.15 -14.78
CA LEU A 223 13.24 -4.34 -14.16
C LEU A 223 13.21 -4.51 -12.64
N LEU A 224 12.03 -4.45 -12.03
CA LEU A 224 11.84 -4.62 -10.60
C LEU A 224 10.38 -4.93 -10.23
N TYR A 225 10.21 -5.60 -9.08
CA TYR A 225 8.96 -5.71 -8.34
C TYR A 225 9.12 -5.16 -6.94
N VAL A 226 8.20 -4.31 -6.52
CA VAL A 226 8.21 -3.65 -5.20
C VAL A 226 6.88 -3.86 -4.50
N PRO A 227 6.81 -4.81 -3.54
CA PRO A 227 5.66 -4.89 -2.64
C PRO A 227 5.68 -3.72 -1.66
N HIS A 228 4.51 -3.15 -1.36
CA HIS A 228 4.40 -2.01 -0.44
C HIS A 228 3.16 -2.06 0.48
N TYR A 229 2.42 -3.14 0.45
CA TYR A 229 1.34 -3.40 1.39
C TYR A 229 1.18 -4.89 1.62
N GLY A 230 1.50 -5.37 2.80
CA GLY A 230 1.44 -6.77 3.10
C GLY A 230 2.21 -7.15 4.36
N MET A 231 2.56 -8.41 4.44
CA MET A 231 3.42 -8.94 5.49
C MET A 231 4.80 -9.23 4.90
N PRO A 232 5.83 -8.44 5.23
CA PRO A 232 7.23 -8.77 4.89
C PRO A 232 7.67 -10.10 5.47
N THR A 233 7.31 -10.35 6.72
CA THR A 233 7.52 -11.60 7.48
C THR A 233 6.25 -11.95 8.25
N THR A 234 6.21 -13.10 8.90
CA THR A 234 5.12 -13.51 9.78
C THR A 234 4.93 -12.58 11.00
N ASN A 235 5.96 -11.82 11.36
CA ASN A 235 5.97 -10.91 12.50
C ASN A 235 6.09 -9.43 12.11
N SER A 236 5.66 -9.08 10.91
CA SER A 236 5.69 -7.67 10.47
C SER A 236 4.62 -7.35 9.45
N ILE A 237 4.17 -6.10 9.47
CA ILE A 237 3.16 -5.55 8.56
C ILE A 237 3.69 -4.25 7.98
N ALA A 238 3.61 -4.11 6.67
CA ALA A 238 3.89 -2.88 5.94
C ALA A 238 2.61 -2.39 5.25
N ILE A 239 2.27 -1.13 5.41
CA ILE A 239 1.06 -0.53 4.85
C ILE A 239 1.43 0.75 4.12
N GLY A 240 1.45 0.73 2.78
CA GLY A 240 1.96 1.84 1.99
C GLY A 240 3.44 2.11 2.25
N CYS A 241 4.18 1.06 2.54
CA CYS A 241 5.59 1.08 2.86
C CYS A 241 6.28 -0.07 2.14
N SER A 242 7.14 0.23 1.18
CA SER A 242 7.89 -0.78 0.45
C SER A 242 9.07 -1.31 1.28
N TRP A 243 9.32 -2.61 1.16
CA TRP A 243 10.40 -3.33 1.86
C TRP A 243 11.35 -4.04 0.88
N SER A 244 11.83 -3.32 -0.11
CA SER A 244 12.79 -3.82 -1.08
C SER A 244 14.22 -3.58 -0.62
N LYS A 245 15.18 -4.41 -1.05
CA LYS A 245 16.58 -4.26 -0.63
C LYS A 245 17.33 -3.08 -1.25
N LYS A 246 16.86 -2.50 -2.35
CA LYS A 246 17.66 -1.52 -3.09
C LYS A 246 16.85 -0.40 -3.76
N TYR A 247 15.71 -0.73 -4.32
CA TYR A 247 14.90 0.20 -5.10
C TYR A 247 13.47 0.26 -4.57
N ALA A 248 12.85 1.42 -4.70
CA ALA A 248 11.43 1.60 -4.48
C ALA A 248 10.81 2.37 -5.67
N VAL A 249 9.50 2.29 -5.79
CA VAL A 249 8.72 3.07 -6.75
C VAL A 249 7.87 4.05 -5.98
N LEU A 250 8.15 5.34 -6.15
CA LEU A 250 7.31 6.40 -5.60
C LEU A 250 6.18 6.71 -6.58
N LEU A 251 4.98 6.29 -6.20
CA LEU A 251 3.77 6.56 -6.95
C LEU A 251 3.30 8.00 -6.73
N THR A 252 2.70 8.56 -7.76
CA THR A 252 2.26 9.96 -7.80
C THR A 252 0.84 10.07 -8.32
N ALA A 253 0.34 11.28 -8.51
CA ALA A 253 -0.97 11.48 -9.11
C ALA A 253 -1.02 10.99 -10.58
N PRO A 254 -2.18 10.55 -11.09
CA PRO A 254 -2.32 10.13 -12.48
C PRO A 254 -1.80 11.16 -13.47
N GLY A 255 -0.98 10.72 -14.42
CA GLY A 255 -0.35 11.58 -15.44
C GLY A 255 0.88 12.34 -14.98
N ARG A 256 1.27 12.24 -13.73
CA ARG A 256 2.54 12.77 -13.19
C ARG A 256 3.62 11.71 -13.27
N ASP A 257 4.86 12.17 -13.27
CA ASP A 257 6.04 11.30 -13.30
C ASP A 257 6.04 10.34 -12.10
N ILE A 258 6.41 9.09 -12.36
CA ILE A 258 6.61 8.03 -11.37
C ILE A 258 8.12 7.88 -11.20
N TYR A 259 8.60 7.82 -9.96
CA TYR A 259 10.02 7.79 -9.68
C TYR A 259 10.49 6.43 -9.21
N ILE A 260 11.51 5.87 -9.85
CA ILE A 260 12.27 4.73 -9.34
C ILE A 260 13.42 5.32 -8.55
N VAL A 261 13.42 5.06 -7.26
CA VAL A 261 14.38 5.62 -6.31
C VAL A 261 15.27 4.54 -5.73
N LYS A 262 16.49 4.93 -5.42
CA LYS A 262 17.49 4.09 -4.78
C LYS A 262 17.91 4.74 -3.48
N SER A 263 17.98 3.99 -2.40
CA SER A 263 18.55 4.52 -1.18
C SER A 263 20.08 4.53 -1.25
N ILE A 264 20.65 5.41 -0.47
CA ILE A 264 22.09 5.59 -0.35
C ILE A 264 22.66 4.77 0.83
N HIS A 265 21.80 4.12 1.63
CA HIS A 265 22.28 3.35 2.77
C HIS A 265 23.14 2.16 2.34
N THR A 266 24.33 2.07 2.96
CA THR A 266 25.38 1.08 2.65
C THR A 266 25.30 -0.18 3.50
N ASN A 267 24.40 -0.26 4.49
CA ASN A 267 24.24 -1.41 5.36
C ASN A 267 23.31 -2.46 4.77
N ASP A 268 23.87 -3.54 4.27
CA ASP A 268 23.14 -4.66 3.65
C ASP A 268 22.16 -5.39 4.59
N ASN A 269 22.28 -5.18 5.90
CA ASN A 269 21.45 -5.86 6.92
C ASN A 269 20.30 -5.01 7.46
N ALA A 270 20.20 -3.73 7.11
CA ALA A 270 19.07 -2.90 7.53
C ALA A 270 17.85 -3.18 6.66
N GLN A 271 16.72 -3.46 7.28
CA GLN A 271 15.45 -3.56 6.55
C GLN A 271 15.13 -2.21 5.90
N TRP A 272 15.03 -2.24 4.58
CA TRP A 272 14.85 -1.06 3.78
C TRP A 272 13.37 -0.75 3.67
N LEU A 273 13.01 0.36 4.28
CA LEU A 273 11.65 0.86 4.25
C LEU A 273 11.62 2.19 3.48
N MET A 274 10.79 2.22 2.44
CA MET A 274 10.56 3.40 1.63
C MET A 274 9.06 3.67 1.54
N PRO A 275 8.62 4.93 1.50
CA PRO A 275 7.23 5.26 1.23
C PRO A 275 6.84 4.73 -0.16
N HIS A 276 5.56 4.41 -0.36
CA HIS A 276 5.07 3.93 -1.66
C HIS A 276 4.70 5.08 -2.60
N GLY A 277 4.64 6.31 -2.10
CA GLY A 277 4.26 7.47 -2.88
C GLY A 277 4.52 8.79 -2.16
N LEU A 278 3.95 9.84 -2.71
CA LEU A 278 4.06 11.19 -2.14
C LEU A 278 2.96 11.52 -1.13
N GLY A 279 2.15 10.52 -0.75
CA GLY A 279 0.94 10.67 0.04
C GLY A 279 -0.33 10.70 -0.83
N THR A 280 -1.48 10.62 -0.19
CA THR A 280 -2.79 10.59 -0.86
C THR A 280 -3.64 11.76 -0.38
N ILE A 281 -4.31 12.44 -1.31
CA ILE A 281 -5.48 13.24 -0.93
C ILE A 281 -6.58 12.25 -0.59
N ILE A 282 -7.02 12.25 0.66
CA ILE A 282 -8.18 11.47 1.05
C ILE A 282 -9.40 12.18 0.49
N ASP A 283 -10.19 11.47 -0.29
CA ASP A 283 -11.43 12.02 -0.82
C ASP A 283 -12.37 12.37 0.33
N LEU A 284 -12.57 13.67 0.55
CA LEU A 284 -13.39 14.21 1.64
C LEU A 284 -14.84 13.70 1.67
N PRO A 285 -15.50 13.31 0.55
CA PRO A 285 -16.82 12.69 0.60
C PRO A 285 -16.86 11.37 1.39
N CYS A 286 -15.75 10.67 1.48
CA CYS A 286 -15.65 9.40 2.21
C CYS A 286 -15.34 9.60 3.69
N ILE A 287 -14.82 10.76 4.08
CA ILE A 287 -14.40 11.10 5.44
C ILE A 287 -15.08 12.39 5.85
N SER A 288 -15.79 12.35 6.95
CA SER A 288 -16.38 13.53 7.58
C SER A 288 -16.09 13.54 9.07
N PHE A 289 -15.98 14.75 9.61
CA PHE A 289 -15.84 15.00 11.04
C PHE A 289 -17.11 15.67 11.53
N LYS A 290 -17.84 15.02 12.38
CA LYS A 290 -19.06 15.55 12.97
C LYS A 290 -18.98 15.43 14.49
N LYS A 291 -19.16 16.55 15.23
CA LYS A 291 -19.14 16.58 16.71
C LYS A 291 -17.88 15.91 17.31
N LYS A 292 -16.70 16.16 16.76
CA LYS A 292 -15.44 15.53 17.18
C LYS A 292 -15.41 13.99 16.96
N GLN A 293 -16.19 13.50 16.02
CA GLN A 293 -16.21 12.08 15.64
C GLN A 293 -15.74 11.92 14.22
N LEU A 294 -14.90 10.93 13.96
CA LEU A 294 -14.44 10.58 12.63
C LEU A 294 -15.44 9.60 12.00
N ILE A 295 -15.98 9.95 10.84
CA ILE A 295 -16.90 9.12 10.06
C ILE A 295 -16.23 8.78 8.74
N ILE A 296 -16.05 7.49 8.46
CA ILE A 296 -15.56 6.98 7.18
C ILE A 296 -16.64 6.10 6.56
N ASN A 297 -16.96 6.34 5.29
CA ASN A 297 -17.97 5.60 4.54
C ASN A 297 -19.31 5.50 5.29
N LYS A 298 -19.74 6.59 5.91
CA LYS A 298 -20.96 6.69 6.74
C LYS A 298 -20.94 5.87 8.05
N GLN A 299 -19.83 5.26 8.40
CA GLN A 299 -19.65 4.52 9.65
C GLN A 299 -18.88 5.35 10.67
N LEU A 300 -19.39 5.40 11.89
CA LEU A 300 -18.73 6.10 12.99
C LEU A 300 -17.54 5.28 13.48
N ILE A 301 -16.34 5.88 13.48
CA ILE A 301 -15.12 5.19 13.94
C ILE A 301 -14.93 5.28 15.44
N SER A 302 -15.44 6.22 16.10
CA SER A 302 -15.41 6.51 17.52
C SER A 302 -14.98 7.94 17.81
N SER A 303 -15.02 8.29 19.07
CA SER A 303 -14.56 9.56 19.63
C SER A 303 -13.06 9.54 19.93
N ASP A 304 -12.22 8.97 19.06
CA ASP A 304 -10.77 9.14 19.22
C ASP A 304 -10.48 10.64 19.09
N THR A 305 -10.21 11.27 20.22
CA THR A 305 -10.10 12.72 20.34
C THR A 305 -8.95 13.27 19.52
N ASP A 306 -7.90 12.48 19.28
CA ASP A 306 -6.72 12.94 18.58
C ASP A 306 -6.95 13.04 17.06
N ILE A 307 -7.60 12.03 16.47
CA ILE A 307 -8.00 12.09 15.06
C ILE A 307 -9.17 13.07 14.85
N ALA A 308 -10.07 13.21 15.82
CA ALA A 308 -11.17 14.15 15.76
C ALA A 308 -10.70 15.62 15.74
N ASN A 309 -9.50 15.91 16.21
CA ASN A 309 -8.89 17.25 16.12
C ASN A 309 -8.57 17.71 14.69
N LEU A 310 -8.61 16.80 13.72
CA LEU A 310 -8.51 17.11 12.29
C LEU A 310 -9.80 17.69 11.70
N SER A 311 -10.87 17.76 12.48
CA SER A 311 -12.17 18.31 12.06
C SER A 311 -12.04 19.70 11.45
N GLY A 312 -12.59 19.88 10.26
CA GLY A 312 -12.58 21.16 9.54
C GLY A 312 -11.26 21.50 8.83
N LYS A 313 -10.22 20.68 8.95
CA LYS A 313 -8.96 20.86 8.22
C LYS A 313 -8.99 20.07 6.92
N LYS A 314 -8.43 20.62 5.87
CA LYS A 314 -8.16 19.84 4.65
C LYS A 314 -7.04 18.86 4.97
N ILE A 315 -7.36 17.57 4.97
CA ILE A 315 -6.40 16.51 5.18
C ILE A 315 -5.69 16.27 3.86
N ARG A 316 -4.53 16.90 3.70
CA ARG A 316 -3.71 16.76 2.50
C ARG A 316 -2.40 16.10 2.87
N PHE A 317 -2.03 15.09 2.10
CA PHE A 317 -0.71 14.49 2.10
C PHE A 317 0.17 15.00 0.96
N THR A 318 -0.45 15.38 -0.16
CA THR A 318 0.23 16.08 -1.26
C THR A 318 -0.66 17.18 -1.75
N ASP A 319 -0.08 18.34 -2.01
CA ASP A 319 -0.80 19.39 -2.70
C ASP A 319 -0.90 19.06 -4.20
N SER A 320 -2.01 19.46 -4.83
CA SER A 320 -2.22 19.34 -6.26
C SER A 320 -1.37 20.34 -7.07
N ASN A 321 -0.71 21.29 -6.41
CA ASN A 321 0.16 22.26 -7.03
C ASN A 321 1.53 21.69 -7.33
N PHE A 322 2.11 22.04 -8.47
CA PHE A 322 3.43 21.54 -8.90
C PHE A 322 4.56 21.87 -7.91
N GLU A 323 4.56 23.05 -7.32
CA GLU A 323 5.59 23.48 -6.36
C GLU A 323 5.55 22.64 -5.08
N ASP A 324 4.36 22.36 -4.54
CA ASP A 324 4.19 21.54 -3.36
C ASP A 324 4.53 20.08 -3.63
N TYR A 325 4.29 19.61 -4.84
CA TYR A 325 4.66 18.29 -5.30
C TYR A 325 6.18 18.09 -5.30
N GLN A 326 6.95 19.01 -5.89
CA GLN A 326 8.41 18.96 -5.89
C GLN A 326 8.97 19.12 -4.47
N HIS A 327 8.36 19.97 -3.67
CA HIS A 327 8.75 20.13 -2.28
C HIS A 327 8.55 18.84 -1.49
N SER A 328 7.40 18.19 -1.65
CA SER A 328 7.10 16.90 -1.01
C SER A 328 8.07 15.82 -1.46
N LEU A 329 8.34 15.71 -2.76
CA LEU A 329 9.32 14.77 -3.30
C LEU A 329 10.71 14.96 -2.68
N ASN A 330 11.21 16.20 -2.69
CA ASN A 330 12.54 16.53 -2.14
C ASN A 330 12.62 16.22 -0.63
N ARG A 331 11.55 16.50 0.13
CA ARG A 331 11.49 16.17 1.56
C ARG A 331 11.52 14.67 1.79
N ILE A 332 10.78 13.89 1.02
CA ILE A 332 10.76 12.43 1.09
C ILE A 332 12.13 11.86 0.76
N LEU A 333 12.74 12.26 -0.34
CA LEU A 333 14.07 11.81 -0.75
C LEU A 333 15.12 12.10 0.34
N LYS A 334 15.09 13.31 0.90
CA LYS A 334 15.98 13.69 2.01
C LYS A 334 15.75 12.83 3.26
N LYS A 335 14.50 12.62 3.66
CA LYS A 335 14.15 11.81 4.85
C LYS A 335 14.55 10.35 4.71
N CYS A 336 14.41 9.80 3.50
CA CYS A 336 14.74 8.41 3.22
C CYS A 336 16.20 8.20 2.79
N ASN A 337 17.00 9.26 2.74
CA ASN A 337 18.37 9.23 2.19
C ASN A 337 18.40 8.50 0.84
N ALA A 338 17.60 8.97 -0.11
CA ALA A 338 17.37 8.34 -1.39
C ALA A 338 17.61 9.29 -2.57
N THR A 339 17.98 8.72 -3.71
CA THR A 339 18.16 9.42 -4.98
C THR A 339 17.21 8.87 -6.03
N ILE A 340 16.81 9.73 -6.99
CA ILE A 340 16.09 9.29 -8.18
C ILE A 340 17.07 8.61 -9.11
N GLU A 341 16.81 7.35 -9.44
CA GLU A 341 17.58 6.58 -10.43
C GLU A 341 16.95 6.71 -11.81
N LEU A 342 15.64 6.56 -11.91
CA LEU A 342 14.90 6.72 -13.15
C LEU A 342 13.61 7.50 -12.90
N THR A 343 13.22 8.27 -13.90
CA THR A 343 11.92 8.95 -13.96
C THR A 343 11.13 8.36 -15.11
N ALA A 344 9.93 7.86 -14.84
CA ALA A 344 9.00 7.32 -15.81
C ALA A 344 7.86 8.33 -16.04
N ARG A 345 7.80 8.87 -17.27
CA ARG A 345 6.73 9.78 -17.70
C ARG A 345 5.59 8.98 -18.30
N PRO A 346 4.39 9.01 -17.72
CA PRO A 346 3.24 8.33 -18.29
C PRO A 346 2.86 8.92 -19.67
N LEU A 347 2.63 8.03 -20.63
CA LEU A 347 2.09 8.35 -21.96
C LEU A 347 0.60 8.08 -21.97
N PHE A 348 0.19 6.91 -21.53
CA PHE A 348 -1.20 6.50 -21.40
C PHE A 348 -1.36 5.44 -20.32
N SER A 349 -2.57 5.33 -19.79
CA SER A 349 -2.89 4.35 -18.76
C SER A 349 -4.32 3.84 -18.86
N ILE A 350 -4.57 2.74 -18.13
CA ILE A 350 -5.90 2.29 -17.76
C ILE A 350 -5.98 2.18 -16.24
N ASN A 351 -7.07 2.66 -15.67
CA ASN A 351 -7.41 2.58 -14.25
C ASN A 351 -8.94 2.53 -14.08
N LYS A 352 -9.45 2.69 -12.86
CA LYS A 352 -10.89 2.69 -12.56
C LYS A 352 -11.72 3.71 -13.36
N ASP A 353 -11.10 4.80 -13.82
CA ASP A 353 -11.73 5.84 -14.60
C ASP A 353 -11.60 5.59 -16.11
N GLY A 354 -11.15 4.39 -16.52
CA GLY A 354 -10.94 3.97 -17.89
C GLY A 354 -9.59 4.39 -18.46
N PHE A 355 -9.52 4.45 -19.78
CA PHE A 355 -8.31 4.84 -20.50
C PHE A 355 -8.05 6.33 -20.41
N LYS A 356 -6.78 6.68 -20.19
CA LYS A 356 -6.28 8.07 -20.14
C LYS A 356 -5.07 8.23 -21.05
N ILE A 357 -4.95 9.38 -21.68
CA ILE A 357 -3.78 9.80 -22.47
C ILE A 357 -3.15 11.00 -21.75
N PHE A 358 -1.84 10.96 -21.61
CA PHE A 358 -1.06 12.00 -20.97
C PHE A 358 -0.04 12.49 -21.98
N ASN A 359 0.76 13.41 -21.80
CA ASN A 359 1.99 13.90 -22.40
C ASN A 359 2.38 13.38 -23.83
N VAL A 360 1.43 13.03 -24.67
CA VAL A 360 1.66 12.54 -26.03
C VAL A 360 1.60 13.74 -26.99
N LYS A 361 2.63 13.91 -27.81
CA LYS A 361 2.60 14.90 -28.88
C LYS A 361 1.65 14.45 -29.97
N LYS A 362 0.98 15.41 -30.67
CA LYS A 362 0.07 15.10 -31.77
C LYS A 362 0.67 14.21 -32.87
N GLU A 363 1.99 14.22 -33.00
CA GLU A 363 2.77 13.46 -33.99
C GLU A 363 2.80 11.94 -33.68
N ASP A 364 2.50 11.52 -32.46
CA ASP A 364 2.51 10.11 -32.03
C ASP A 364 1.19 9.38 -32.32
N PHE A 365 0.25 10.02 -33.00
CA PHE A 365 -1.07 9.46 -33.35
C PHE A 365 -1.18 8.98 -34.82
N GLN A 366 -0.09 9.01 -35.59
CA GLN A 366 -0.09 8.56 -36.98
C GLN A 366 0.32 7.10 -37.14
#